data_2351427f87d39126e8dab65840ead33e
#
_entry.id   2351427f87d39126e8dab65840ead33e
#
_cell.length_a   1.000
_cell.length_b   1.000
_cell.length_c   1.000
_cell.angle_alpha   90.00
_cell.angle_beta   90.00
_cell.angle_gamma   90.00
#
_symmetry.space_group_name_H-M   'P 1'
#
loop_
_entity.id
_entity.type
_entity.pdbx_description
1 polymer ?
#
loop_
_entity_poly.entity_id
_entity_poly.type
_entity_poly.pdbx_seq_one_letter_code
_entity_poly.pdbx_strand_id
1 'polypeptide(L)'
;VWAEQIPAAGQSVQYLYGLDVPHAVPLANFQRRIDGFVERVITRLQALGHRETDLAELWALIRDDRANPEAWHYRVLEAQMGYDPDECPEQIIAEALKLQSRTGVAAMSELAPVFGRRNGNKSGFNEIVELAAQSGIQGQPSIRTEDFERAPHSLKPWQRGVNSARQLREALGNRENPIKNSEIYDLLGITERQVDGWSSSGRNKVAIAEPVSGDGFRYVPRKRHPVAKRFEFARLIGEILDRPQADSGWLVLTDIATATQKRQRSFAAEFLCPIDSLVDHLDGEFSESSFEDAAEYFNVSEKTIESLLANNGYLGVLTTEPKVPYQGAA
;
A
#
# COMPACT_ATOMS: atom_id res chain seq x y z
N VAL A 1 -3.08 0.09 13.09
CA VAL A 1 -2.35 -1.08 13.63
C VAL A 1 -3.38 -2.16 13.96
N TRP A 2 -3.13 -3.39 13.56
CA TRP A 2 -3.92 -4.56 13.97
C TRP A 2 -2.98 -5.69 14.36
N ALA A 3 -3.46 -6.56 15.26
CA ALA A 3 -2.78 -7.79 15.64
C ALA A 3 -3.39 -8.96 14.87
N GLU A 4 -2.57 -9.89 14.48
CA GLU A 4 -2.94 -11.12 13.80
C GLU A 4 -2.16 -12.27 14.43
N GLN A 5 -2.83 -13.39 14.68
CA GLN A 5 -2.16 -14.56 15.22
C GLN A 5 -1.34 -15.23 14.11
N ILE A 6 -0.06 -15.43 14.35
CA ILE A 6 0.79 -16.21 13.46
C ILE A 6 0.89 -17.62 14.08
N PRO A 7 0.34 -18.66 13.46
CA PRO A 7 0.48 -20.01 13.93
C PRO A 7 1.93 -20.47 13.75
N ALA A 8 2.71 -20.42 14.81
CA ALA A 8 4.08 -20.94 14.82
C ALA A 8 4.17 -22.11 15.80
N ALA A 9 4.54 -23.27 15.30
CA ALA A 9 4.87 -24.42 16.14
C ALA A 9 6.11 -24.09 17.01
N GLY A 10 5.98 -24.19 18.33
CA GLY A 10 7.10 -24.01 19.26
C GLY A 10 7.19 -22.67 19.96
N GLN A 11 6.16 -21.82 19.90
CA GLN A 11 6.11 -20.58 20.70
C GLN A 11 6.00 -20.92 22.20
N SER A 12 6.93 -20.40 22.99
CA SER A 12 6.93 -20.55 24.46
C SER A 12 5.88 -19.67 25.17
N VAL A 13 5.36 -18.67 24.48
CA VAL A 13 4.33 -17.77 24.99
C VAL A 13 3.05 -17.95 24.18
N GLN A 14 1.96 -18.34 24.84
CA GLN A 14 0.65 -18.45 24.23
C GLN A 14 -0.23 -17.31 24.74
N TYR A 15 -0.85 -16.61 23.81
CA TYR A 15 -1.88 -15.61 24.14
C TYR A 15 -3.22 -16.32 24.31
N LEU A 16 -3.78 -16.28 25.52
CA LEU A 16 -4.99 -17.03 25.88
C LEU A 16 -6.28 -16.44 25.31
N TYR A 17 -6.29 -15.17 24.93
CA TYR A 17 -7.49 -14.47 24.47
C TYR A 17 -7.21 -13.39 23.43
N GLY A 18 -8.10 -13.27 22.44
CA GLY A 18 -8.31 -12.04 21.68
C GLY A 18 -7.43 -11.81 20.46
N LEU A 19 -6.61 -12.79 20.05
CA LEU A 19 -5.82 -12.69 18.81
C LEU A 19 -6.38 -13.51 17.65
N ASP A 20 -7.47 -14.23 17.88
CA ASP A 20 -8.15 -15.03 16.85
C ASP A 20 -8.90 -14.15 15.86
N VAL A 21 -9.24 -12.93 16.27
CA VAL A 21 -9.90 -11.95 15.41
C VAL A 21 -9.03 -10.71 15.32
N PRO A 22 -8.56 -10.34 14.13
CA PRO A 22 -7.75 -9.14 13.95
C PRO A 22 -8.53 -7.88 14.35
N HIS A 23 -7.99 -7.09 15.27
CA HIS A 23 -8.56 -5.82 15.69
C HIS A 23 -7.76 -4.66 15.12
N ALA A 24 -8.43 -3.76 14.39
CA ALA A 24 -7.84 -2.51 13.95
C ALA A 24 -7.88 -1.47 15.09
N VAL A 25 -6.72 -0.93 15.44
CA VAL A 25 -6.58 0.12 16.43
C VAL A 25 -5.99 1.37 15.77
N PRO A 26 -6.56 2.56 15.96
CA PRO A 26 -5.95 3.80 15.49
C PRO A 26 -4.52 3.93 15.99
N LEU A 27 -3.59 4.34 15.11
CA LEU A 27 -2.17 4.43 15.44
C LEU A 27 -1.91 5.30 16.66
N ALA A 28 -2.58 6.45 16.77
CA ALA A 28 -2.45 7.35 17.92
C ALA A 28 -2.88 6.71 19.26
N ASN A 29 -3.88 5.81 19.22
CA ASN A 29 -4.30 5.09 20.43
C ASN A 29 -3.27 4.02 20.80
N PHE A 30 -2.71 3.32 19.82
CA PHE A 30 -1.64 2.36 20.03
C PHE A 30 -0.41 3.05 20.63
N GLN A 31 0.06 4.13 20.04
CA GLN A 31 1.20 4.92 20.54
C GLN A 31 0.98 5.35 21.98
N ARG A 32 -0.16 5.98 22.29
CA ARG A 32 -0.49 6.43 23.64
C ARG A 32 -0.46 5.30 24.68
N ARG A 33 -0.90 4.08 24.29
CA ARG A 33 -0.86 2.91 25.18
C ARG A 33 0.56 2.42 25.42
N ILE A 34 1.39 2.39 24.39
CA ILE A 34 2.82 2.06 24.53
C ILE A 34 3.53 3.10 25.38
N ASP A 35 3.32 4.38 25.12
CA ASP A 35 3.90 5.47 25.90
C ASP A 35 3.57 5.31 27.40
N GLY A 36 2.30 5.15 27.74
CA GLY A 36 1.90 4.95 29.12
C GLY A 36 2.39 3.63 29.72
N PHE A 37 2.67 2.60 28.93
CA PHE A 37 3.29 1.37 29.43
C PHE A 37 4.76 1.62 29.76
N VAL A 38 5.53 2.20 28.88
CA VAL A 38 6.96 2.49 29.08
C VAL A 38 7.15 3.41 30.29
N GLU A 39 6.38 4.47 30.41
CA GLU A 39 6.44 5.40 31.54
C GLU A 39 6.16 4.70 32.89
N ARG A 40 5.18 3.80 32.93
CA ARG A 40 4.94 3.01 34.15
C ARG A 40 6.09 2.06 34.51
N VAL A 41 6.73 1.44 33.49
CA VAL A 41 7.90 0.60 33.70
C VAL A 41 9.06 1.42 34.26
N ILE A 42 9.39 2.55 33.67
CA ILE A 42 10.43 3.47 34.14
C ILE A 42 10.15 3.94 35.57
N THR A 43 8.92 4.37 35.84
CA THR A 43 8.52 4.79 37.21
C THR A 43 8.70 3.66 38.22
N ARG A 44 8.38 2.42 37.87
CA ARG A 44 8.56 1.26 38.74
C ARG A 44 10.04 0.94 38.97
N LEU A 45 10.89 1.00 37.95
CA LEU A 45 12.33 0.80 38.05
C LEU A 45 12.94 1.85 38.98
N GLN A 46 12.57 3.11 38.83
CA GLN A 46 13.03 4.20 39.69
C GLN A 46 12.63 3.98 41.15
N ALA A 47 11.40 3.52 41.43
CA ALA A 47 10.92 3.19 42.77
C ALA A 47 11.67 1.99 43.39
N LEU A 48 12.25 1.12 42.56
CA LEU A 48 13.11 0.01 43.01
C LEU A 48 14.60 0.38 43.13
N GLY A 49 14.94 1.66 42.93
CA GLY A 49 16.31 2.16 43.04
C GLY A 49 17.11 2.18 41.75
N HIS A 50 16.54 1.67 40.65
CA HIS A 50 17.17 1.67 39.30
C HIS A 50 16.81 2.98 38.58
N ARG A 51 17.57 4.04 38.85
CA ARG A 51 17.26 5.39 38.32
C ARG A 51 17.83 5.62 36.92
N GLU A 52 19.00 5.08 36.65
CA GLU A 52 19.70 5.18 35.37
C GLU A 52 19.60 3.83 34.66
N THR A 53 18.81 3.76 33.62
CA THR A 53 18.60 2.56 32.82
C THR A 53 18.59 2.91 31.35
N ASP A 54 19.11 2.05 30.49
CA ASP A 54 19.10 2.20 29.02
C ASP A 54 17.69 2.51 28.50
N LEU A 55 16.66 1.90 29.14
CA LEU A 55 15.26 2.19 28.79
C LEU A 55 14.87 3.63 29.08
N ALA A 56 15.30 4.19 30.21
CA ALA A 56 14.97 5.58 30.57
C ALA A 56 15.70 6.57 29.66
N GLU A 57 16.96 6.30 29.33
CA GLU A 57 17.75 7.12 28.41
C GLU A 57 17.17 7.08 27.00
N LEU A 58 16.90 5.89 26.47
CA LEU A 58 16.28 5.73 25.17
C LEU A 58 14.90 6.43 25.09
N TRP A 59 14.11 6.31 26.16
CA TRP A 59 12.81 6.94 26.22
C TRP A 59 12.89 8.47 26.22
N ALA A 60 13.88 9.03 26.93
CA ALA A 60 14.15 10.47 26.91
C ALA A 60 14.50 10.95 25.50
N LEU A 61 15.40 10.25 24.79
CA LEU A 61 15.77 10.56 23.41
C LEU A 61 14.56 10.52 22.46
N ILE A 62 13.72 9.48 22.56
CA ILE A 62 12.51 9.36 21.73
C ILE A 62 11.55 10.54 22.00
N ARG A 63 11.41 10.97 23.24
CA ARG A 63 10.56 12.11 23.59
C ARG A 63 11.11 13.42 23.05
N ASP A 64 12.40 13.63 23.12
CA ASP A 64 13.09 14.81 22.58
C ASP A 64 12.96 14.87 21.06
N ASP A 65 13.20 13.75 20.36
CA ASP A 65 13.00 13.65 18.91
C ASP A 65 11.54 13.96 18.50
N ARG A 66 10.55 13.45 19.26
CA ARG A 66 9.13 13.73 19.01
C ARG A 66 8.74 15.19 19.29
N ALA A 67 9.43 15.87 20.18
CA ALA A 67 9.19 17.28 20.47
C ALA A 67 9.75 18.19 19.36
N ASN A 68 10.71 17.71 18.59
CA ASN A 68 11.28 18.42 17.45
C ASN A 68 10.71 17.84 16.14
N PRO A 69 9.85 18.58 15.39
CA PRO A 69 9.25 18.07 14.16
C PRO A 69 10.26 17.65 13.08
N GLU A 70 11.39 18.30 12.98
CA GLU A 70 12.44 17.96 11.99
C GLU A 70 13.14 16.66 12.37
N ALA A 71 13.54 16.51 13.63
CA ALA A 71 14.15 15.28 14.15
C ALA A 71 13.16 14.10 14.02
N TRP A 72 11.91 14.30 14.41
CA TRP A 72 10.88 13.28 14.25
C TRP A 72 10.70 12.85 12.80
N HIS A 73 10.64 13.81 11.89
CA HIS A 73 10.52 13.54 10.46
C HIS A 73 11.70 12.74 9.91
N TYR A 74 12.89 13.09 10.33
CA TYR A 74 14.12 12.37 10.00
C TYR A 74 14.06 10.91 10.47
N ARG A 75 13.67 10.68 11.74
CA ARG A 75 13.56 9.35 12.34
C ARG A 75 12.50 8.48 11.66
N VAL A 76 11.36 9.06 11.33
CA VAL A 76 10.30 8.34 10.59
C VAL A 76 10.79 7.88 9.22
N LEU A 77 11.51 8.75 8.51
CA LEU A 77 12.04 8.42 7.19
C LEU A 77 13.14 7.35 7.25
N GLU A 78 14.03 7.46 8.23
CA GLU A 78 15.07 6.47 8.53
C GLU A 78 14.46 5.08 8.79
N ALA A 79 13.45 5.02 9.66
CA ALA A 79 12.73 3.78 9.97
C ALA A 79 11.96 3.22 8.76
N GLN A 80 11.35 4.07 7.94
CA GLN A 80 10.68 3.64 6.70
C GLN A 80 11.64 2.99 5.71
N MET A 81 12.89 3.43 5.68
CA MET A 81 13.96 2.82 4.89
C MET A 81 14.53 1.55 5.53
N GLY A 82 14.12 1.21 6.76
CA GLY A 82 14.54 -0.01 7.48
C GLY A 82 15.88 0.11 8.17
N TYR A 83 16.31 1.32 8.52
CA TYR A 83 17.46 1.58 9.37
C TYR A 83 17.05 1.74 10.83
N ASP A 84 17.91 1.35 11.74
CA ASP A 84 17.80 1.71 13.15
C ASP A 84 18.24 3.18 13.34
N PRO A 85 17.87 3.83 14.46
CA PRO A 85 18.23 5.23 14.70
C PRO A 85 19.75 5.48 14.56
N ASP A 86 20.10 6.50 13.81
CA ASP A 86 21.49 6.90 13.51
C ASP A 86 22.32 5.90 12.67
N GLU A 87 21.70 4.85 12.12
CA GLU A 87 22.37 3.90 11.25
C GLU A 87 22.26 4.24 9.75
N CYS A 88 21.35 5.12 9.37
CA CYS A 88 21.21 5.51 7.99
C CYS A 88 22.37 6.39 7.55
N PRO A 89 23.10 6.05 6.45
CA PRO A 89 24.12 6.92 5.92
C PRO A 89 23.59 8.31 5.59
N GLU A 90 24.27 9.35 6.03
CA GLU A 90 23.87 10.76 5.84
C GLU A 90 23.51 11.09 4.38
N GLN A 91 24.27 10.57 3.43
CA GLN A 91 23.99 10.78 2.02
C GLN A 91 22.64 10.21 1.61
N ILE A 92 22.26 9.01 2.08
CA ILE A 92 21.01 8.34 1.72
C ILE A 92 19.83 9.12 2.30
N ILE A 93 19.90 9.53 3.56
CA ILE A 93 18.80 10.29 4.18
C ILE A 93 18.66 11.68 3.56
N ALA A 94 19.77 12.34 3.20
CA ALA A 94 19.72 13.62 2.51
C ALA A 94 19.08 13.51 1.10
N GLU A 95 19.39 12.45 0.36
CA GLU A 95 18.74 12.15 -0.92
C GLU A 95 17.24 11.87 -0.72
N ALA A 96 16.87 11.12 0.32
CA ALA A 96 15.49 10.81 0.67
C ALA A 96 14.69 12.07 1.01
N LEU A 97 15.23 12.96 1.84
CA LEU A 97 14.61 14.24 2.19
C LEU A 97 14.42 15.14 0.96
N LYS A 98 15.44 15.22 0.10
CA LYS A 98 15.36 15.96 -1.16
C LYS A 98 14.30 15.38 -2.09
N LEU A 99 14.20 14.06 -2.19
CA LEU A 99 13.15 13.40 -2.97
C LEU A 99 11.78 13.67 -2.39
N GLN A 100 11.63 13.59 -1.07
CA GLN A 100 10.38 13.83 -0.38
C GLN A 100 9.84 15.25 -0.59
N SER A 101 10.71 16.27 -0.62
CA SER A 101 10.28 17.65 -0.91
C SER A 101 9.67 17.79 -2.31
N ARG A 102 10.03 16.90 -3.23
CA ARG A 102 9.50 16.85 -4.60
C ARG A 102 8.26 15.96 -4.72
N THR A 103 8.27 14.80 -4.06
CA THR A 103 7.24 13.78 -4.23
C THR A 103 6.08 13.89 -3.25
N GLY A 104 6.32 14.53 -2.11
CA GLY A 104 5.39 14.58 -0.98
C GLY A 104 5.62 13.45 0.04
N VAL A 105 5.16 13.67 1.26
CA VAL A 105 5.34 12.74 2.39
C VAL A 105 4.64 11.41 2.15
N ALA A 106 3.41 11.43 1.62
CA ALA A 106 2.63 10.22 1.36
C ALA A 106 3.32 9.32 0.32
N ALA A 107 3.79 9.91 -0.79
CA ALA A 107 4.54 9.18 -1.82
C ALA A 107 5.85 8.62 -1.26
N MET A 108 6.59 9.41 -0.48
CA MET A 108 7.84 8.96 0.10
C MET A 108 7.65 7.79 1.07
N SER A 109 6.55 7.75 1.82
CA SER A 109 6.21 6.61 2.69
C SER A 109 6.02 5.29 1.92
N GLU A 110 5.64 5.34 0.65
CA GLU A 110 5.52 4.17 -0.23
C GLU A 110 6.84 3.87 -0.98
N LEU A 111 7.66 4.87 -1.24
CA LEU A 111 8.94 4.73 -1.94
C LEU A 111 10.06 4.24 -1.02
N ALA A 112 10.16 4.79 0.18
CA ALA A 112 11.23 4.49 1.13
C ALA A 112 11.39 2.99 1.43
N PRO A 113 10.32 2.21 1.69
CA PRO A 113 10.46 0.77 1.93
C PRO A 113 10.92 -0.03 0.70
N VAL A 114 10.66 0.46 -0.51
CA VAL A 114 11.07 -0.22 -1.76
C VAL A 114 12.57 -0.07 -2.00
N PHE A 115 13.12 1.10 -1.65
CA PHE A 115 14.51 1.48 -1.92
C PHE A 115 15.38 1.49 -0.66
N GLY A 116 14.86 1.05 0.46
CA GLY A 116 15.57 0.97 1.72
C GLY A 116 16.50 -0.25 1.85
N ARG A 117 17.15 -0.35 3.01
CA ARG A 117 18.18 -1.35 3.36
C ARG A 117 17.76 -2.81 3.08
N ARG A 118 16.53 -3.19 3.39
CA ARG A 118 16.03 -4.59 3.26
C ARG A 118 16.02 -5.12 1.84
N ASN A 119 15.97 -4.26 0.84
CA ASN A 119 15.89 -4.66 -0.55
C ASN A 119 17.27 -4.66 -1.26
N GLY A 120 18.36 -4.56 -0.49
CA GLY A 120 19.73 -4.65 -1.01
C GLY A 120 20.08 -3.53 -1.98
N ASN A 121 19.38 -2.41 -1.93
CA ASN A 121 19.55 -1.33 -2.89
C ASN A 121 20.81 -0.54 -2.58
N LYS A 122 21.83 -0.72 -3.42
CA LYS A 122 23.09 0.02 -3.36
C LYS A 122 23.04 1.34 -4.15
N SER A 123 22.04 1.55 -4.99
CA SER A 123 21.90 2.68 -5.91
C SER A 123 21.07 3.86 -5.33
N GLY A 124 20.58 3.74 -4.11
CA GLY A 124 19.79 4.80 -3.49
C GLY A 124 18.50 5.11 -4.27
N PHE A 125 18.10 6.39 -4.25
CA PHE A 125 16.88 6.87 -4.91
C PHE A 125 17.10 7.29 -6.37
N ASN A 126 18.28 7.10 -6.96
CA ASN A 126 18.56 7.44 -8.36
C ASN A 126 17.62 6.74 -9.34
N GLU A 127 17.23 5.48 -9.07
CA GLU A 127 16.27 4.76 -9.88
C GLU A 127 14.90 5.49 -9.99
N ILE A 128 14.49 6.21 -8.95
CA ILE A 128 13.24 7.01 -8.97
C ILE A 128 13.43 8.27 -9.82
N VAL A 129 14.60 8.91 -9.72
CA VAL A 129 14.91 10.09 -10.53
C VAL A 129 14.96 9.73 -12.02
N GLU A 130 15.58 8.61 -12.36
CA GLU A 130 15.60 8.06 -13.72
C GLU A 130 14.20 7.68 -14.21
N LEU A 131 13.38 7.04 -13.34
CA LEU A 131 12.00 6.72 -13.64
C LEU A 131 11.17 7.97 -13.92
N ALA A 132 11.36 9.02 -13.11
CA ALA A 132 10.69 10.29 -13.29
C ALA A 132 11.13 11.04 -14.56
N ALA A 133 12.28 10.73 -15.11
CA ALA A 133 12.76 11.29 -16.39
C ALA A 133 12.20 10.56 -17.62
N GLN A 134 11.58 9.38 -17.44
CA GLN A 134 10.99 8.63 -18.55
C GLN A 134 9.76 9.36 -19.11
N SER A 135 9.49 9.15 -20.40
CA SER A 135 8.21 9.54 -20.99
C SER A 135 7.09 8.74 -20.32
N GLY A 136 6.02 9.44 -19.90
CA GLY A 136 4.85 8.84 -19.29
C GLY A 136 3.60 9.06 -20.11
N ILE A 137 2.51 8.41 -19.70
CA ILE A 137 1.16 8.61 -20.22
C ILE A 137 0.57 9.83 -19.52
N GLN A 138 0.18 10.83 -20.27
CA GLN A 138 -0.47 12.03 -19.73
C GLN A 138 -1.98 11.79 -19.68
N GLY A 139 -2.58 12.08 -18.54
CA GLY A 139 -4.00 11.95 -18.32
C GLY A 139 -4.55 13.14 -17.53
N GLN A 140 -5.84 13.31 -17.64
CA GLN A 140 -6.61 14.27 -16.85
C GLN A 140 -7.86 13.55 -16.34
N PRO A 141 -7.88 13.14 -15.06
CA PRO A 141 -9.00 12.37 -14.52
C PRO A 141 -10.32 13.10 -14.69
N SER A 142 -11.33 12.36 -15.16
CA SER A 142 -12.71 12.87 -15.23
C SER A 142 -13.47 12.66 -13.93
N ILE A 143 -12.85 11.96 -12.96
CA ILE A 143 -13.46 11.57 -11.68
C ILE A 143 -13.48 12.77 -10.74
N ARG A 144 -14.65 13.14 -10.27
CA ARG A 144 -14.81 14.15 -9.21
C ARG A 144 -14.77 13.45 -7.87
N THR A 145 -13.71 13.65 -7.11
CA THR A 145 -13.52 12.98 -5.81
C THR A 145 -14.54 13.41 -4.75
N GLU A 146 -15.13 14.59 -4.90
CA GLU A 146 -16.20 15.11 -4.04
C GLU A 146 -17.53 14.37 -4.16
N ASP A 147 -17.77 13.66 -5.26
CA ASP A 147 -18.99 12.88 -5.49
C ASP A 147 -18.99 11.54 -4.74
N PHE A 148 -17.88 11.18 -4.10
CA PHE A 148 -17.72 9.92 -3.42
C PHE A 148 -17.56 10.08 -1.91
N GLU A 149 -18.33 9.31 -1.17
CA GLU A 149 -18.22 9.29 0.29
C GLU A 149 -16.96 8.54 0.72
N ARG A 150 -16.10 9.21 1.49
CA ARG A 150 -14.91 8.57 2.02
C ARG A 150 -15.27 7.52 3.06
N ALA A 151 -14.81 6.31 2.83
CA ALA A 151 -14.99 5.22 3.76
C ALA A 151 -14.38 5.57 5.14
N PRO A 152 -15.09 5.24 6.25
CA PRO A 152 -14.61 5.53 7.59
C PRO A 152 -13.21 4.95 7.86
N HIS A 153 -12.38 5.71 8.58
CA HIS A 153 -11.04 5.25 8.98
C HIS A 153 -11.04 4.04 9.92
N SER A 154 -12.19 3.72 10.53
CA SER A 154 -12.39 2.49 11.33
C SER A 154 -12.39 1.22 10.49
N LEU A 155 -12.68 1.31 9.20
CA LEU A 155 -12.62 0.17 8.29
C LEU A 155 -11.16 -0.20 7.99
N LYS A 156 -10.94 -1.49 7.78
CA LYS A 156 -9.64 -2.01 7.34
C LYS A 156 -9.31 -1.49 5.94
N PRO A 157 -8.00 -1.34 5.58
CA PRO A 157 -7.62 -0.76 4.29
C PRO A 157 -8.29 -1.42 3.09
N TRP A 158 -8.40 -2.76 3.08
CA TRP A 158 -9.04 -3.47 1.98
C TRP A 158 -10.56 -3.25 1.92
N GLN A 159 -11.24 -3.13 3.06
CA GLN A 159 -12.67 -2.81 3.09
C GLN A 159 -12.95 -1.42 2.54
N ARG A 160 -12.05 -0.46 2.82
CA ARG A 160 -12.12 0.89 2.23
C ARG A 160 -11.97 0.84 0.71
N GLY A 161 -11.03 0.05 0.21
CA GLY A 161 -10.83 -0.13 -1.23
C GLY A 161 -12.06 -0.74 -1.91
N VAL A 162 -12.62 -1.81 -1.35
CA VAL A 162 -13.86 -2.44 -1.84
C VAL A 162 -15.02 -1.46 -1.84
N ASN A 163 -15.20 -0.71 -0.74
CA ASN A 163 -16.28 0.29 -0.64
C ASN A 163 -16.17 1.35 -1.74
N SER A 164 -14.98 1.93 -1.94
CA SER A 164 -14.76 2.94 -2.99
C SER A 164 -14.97 2.36 -4.40
N ALA A 165 -14.60 1.10 -4.63
CA ALA A 165 -14.84 0.44 -5.92
C ALA A 165 -16.34 0.27 -6.20
N ARG A 166 -17.12 -0.15 -5.21
CA ARG A 166 -18.58 -0.31 -5.32
C ARG A 166 -19.28 1.02 -5.59
N GLN A 167 -18.88 2.09 -4.90
CA GLN A 167 -19.41 3.43 -5.14
C GLN A 167 -19.11 3.88 -6.59
N LEU A 168 -17.88 3.69 -7.09
CA LEU A 168 -17.55 4.07 -8.45
C LEU A 168 -18.34 3.26 -9.48
N ARG A 169 -18.50 1.95 -9.29
CA ARG A 169 -19.31 1.11 -10.18
C ARG A 169 -20.79 1.53 -10.18
N GLU A 170 -21.32 1.92 -9.02
CA GLU A 170 -22.66 2.46 -8.91
C GLU A 170 -22.81 3.77 -9.68
N ALA A 171 -21.86 4.68 -9.54
CA ALA A 171 -21.84 5.95 -10.27
C ALA A 171 -21.74 5.76 -11.79
N LEU A 172 -21.06 4.70 -12.24
CA LEU A 172 -20.98 4.31 -13.66
C LEU A 172 -22.24 3.58 -14.16
N GLY A 173 -23.19 3.25 -13.29
CA GLY A 173 -24.37 2.44 -13.63
C GLY A 173 -24.02 0.99 -14.02
N ASN A 174 -22.85 0.50 -13.65
CA ASN A 174 -22.33 -0.83 -13.99
C ASN A 174 -21.91 -1.58 -12.72
N ARG A 175 -22.86 -2.18 -12.02
CA ARG A 175 -22.59 -2.90 -10.77
C ARG A 175 -21.98 -4.29 -11.01
N GLU A 176 -22.35 -4.98 -12.08
CA GLU A 176 -22.14 -6.42 -12.25
C GLU A 176 -21.24 -6.78 -13.44
N ASN A 177 -21.39 -6.07 -14.56
CA ASN A 177 -20.71 -6.44 -15.79
C ASN A 177 -19.22 -6.09 -15.79
N PRO A 178 -18.38 -6.77 -16.60
CA PRO A 178 -16.98 -6.40 -16.80
C PRO A 178 -16.79 -4.95 -17.22
N ILE A 179 -15.84 -4.26 -16.62
CA ILE A 179 -15.44 -2.91 -17.02
C ILE A 179 -14.61 -3.00 -18.30
N LYS A 180 -14.90 -2.18 -19.30
CA LYS A 180 -14.12 -2.10 -20.53
C LYS A 180 -12.85 -1.25 -20.35
N ASN A 181 -11.84 -1.50 -21.18
CA ASN A 181 -10.63 -0.67 -21.17
C ASN A 181 -10.92 0.80 -21.48
N SER A 182 -11.88 1.07 -22.39
CA SER A 182 -12.32 2.43 -22.71
C SER A 182 -12.84 3.17 -21.48
N GLU A 183 -13.64 2.51 -20.63
CA GLU A 183 -14.16 3.11 -19.39
C GLU A 183 -13.03 3.50 -18.43
N ILE A 184 -12.00 2.65 -18.31
CA ILE A 184 -10.80 2.94 -17.49
C ILE A 184 -10.05 4.14 -18.08
N TYR A 185 -9.90 4.17 -19.41
CA TYR A 185 -9.19 5.26 -20.08
C TYR A 185 -9.95 6.58 -19.96
N ASP A 186 -11.27 6.55 -20.11
CA ASP A 186 -12.13 7.73 -19.94
C ASP A 186 -12.06 8.29 -18.50
N LEU A 187 -12.06 7.40 -17.48
CA LEU A 187 -11.92 7.80 -16.08
C LEU A 187 -10.55 8.46 -15.79
N LEU A 188 -9.49 8.01 -16.45
CA LEU A 188 -8.14 8.56 -16.30
C LEU A 188 -7.86 9.72 -17.26
N GLY A 189 -8.75 9.98 -18.23
CA GLY A 189 -8.53 10.98 -19.27
C GLY A 189 -7.32 10.66 -20.14
N ILE A 190 -7.10 9.37 -20.46
CA ILE A 190 -6.02 8.86 -21.33
C ILE A 190 -6.62 8.23 -22.58
N THR A 191 -5.81 8.05 -23.61
CA THR A 191 -6.24 7.41 -24.83
C THR A 191 -5.58 6.04 -25.04
N GLU A 192 -6.26 5.11 -25.72
CA GLU A 192 -5.71 3.82 -26.08
C GLU A 192 -4.40 3.97 -26.87
N ARG A 193 -4.33 4.92 -27.78
CA ARG A 193 -3.10 5.23 -28.54
C ARG A 193 -1.90 5.57 -27.64
N GLN A 194 -2.13 6.31 -26.54
CA GLN A 194 -1.07 6.63 -25.57
C GLN A 194 -0.63 5.37 -24.82
N VAL A 195 -1.59 4.50 -24.46
CA VAL A 195 -1.32 3.24 -23.74
C VAL A 195 -0.56 2.26 -24.60
N ASP A 196 -0.93 2.12 -25.88
CA ASP A 196 -0.28 1.21 -26.83
C ASP A 196 1.08 1.72 -27.29
N GLY A 197 1.19 3.04 -27.44
CA GLY A 197 2.46 3.68 -27.83
C GLY A 197 3.48 3.77 -26.70
N TRP A 198 3.06 3.51 -25.46
CA TRP A 198 3.96 3.58 -24.32
C TRP A 198 4.78 2.29 -24.16
N SER A 199 6.08 2.44 -24.07
CA SER A 199 7.02 1.34 -23.78
C SER A 199 8.01 1.73 -22.68
N SER A 200 8.26 0.80 -21.76
CA SER A 200 9.27 0.98 -20.72
C SER A 200 10.64 0.55 -21.21
N SER A 201 11.67 1.32 -20.92
CA SER A 201 13.07 0.98 -21.19
C SER A 201 13.62 -0.13 -20.29
N GLY A 202 12.96 -0.44 -19.17
CA GLY A 202 13.42 -1.41 -18.18
C GLY A 202 12.28 -2.03 -17.36
N ARG A 203 12.62 -2.79 -16.32
CA ARG A 203 11.71 -3.27 -15.29
C ARG A 203 11.69 -2.26 -14.13
N ASN A 204 10.63 -1.48 -14.03
CA ASN A 204 10.46 -0.54 -12.94
C ASN A 204 9.97 -1.28 -11.67
N LYS A 205 10.51 -0.95 -10.51
CA LYS A 205 10.06 -1.49 -9.21
C LYS A 205 8.73 -0.87 -8.77
N VAL A 206 8.50 0.38 -9.17
CA VAL A 206 7.32 1.17 -8.83
C VAL A 206 6.70 1.79 -10.08
N ALA A 207 5.40 2.08 -10.03
CA ALA A 207 4.77 3.02 -10.95
C ALA A 207 4.53 4.32 -10.23
N ILE A 208 4.65 5.43 -10.94
CA ILE A 208 4.46 6.77 -10.39
C ILE A 208 3.51 7.58 -11.26
N ALA A 209 2.63 8.36 -10.62
CA ALA A 209 1.90 9.42 -11.28
C ALA A 209 2.35 10.76 -10.68
N GLU A 210 2.98 11.57 -11.48
CA GLU A 210 3.48 12.90 -11.13
C GLU A 210 2.41 13.93 -11.51
N PRO A 211 1.99 14.80 -10.59
CA PRO A 211 1.08 15.89 -10.93
C PRO A 211 1.67 16.81 -11.99
N VAL A 212 0.85 17.21 -12.95
CA VAL A 212 1.17 18.26 -13.92
C VAL A 212 0.19 19.42 -13.76
N SER A 213 0.33 20.47 -14.55
CA SER A 213 -0.53 21.66 -14.47
C SER A 213 -2.03 21.31 -14.49
N GLY A 214 -2.80 21.92 -13.61
CA GLY A 214 -4.21 21.61 -13.40
C GLY A 214 -4.39 20.30 -12.63
N ASP A 215 -5.50 19.59 -12.90
CA ASP A 215 -5.80 18.29 -12.28
C ASP A 215 -5.18 17.11 -13.05
N GLY A 216 -4.24 17.39 -13.96
CA GLY A 216 -3.59 16.38 -14.77
C GLY A 216 -2.49 15.63 -14.05
N PHE A 217 -2.08 14.50 -14.63
CA PHE A 217 -0.94 13.72 -14.19
C PHE A 217 -0.12 13.22 -15.38
N ARG A 218 1.14 12.90 -15.09
CA ARG A 218 2.01 12.12 -15.97
C ARG A 218 2.30 10.77 -15.30
N TYR A 219 1.80 9.71 -15.87
CA TYR A 219 1.90 8.37 -15.30
C TYR A 219 2.98 7.54 -16.02
N VAL A 220 3.89 6.96 -15.25
CA VAL A 220 4.89 6.00 -15.73
C VAL A 220 4.51 4.61 -15.21
N PRO A 221 3.88 3.77 -16.04
CA PRO A 221 3.48 2.41 -15.67
C PRO A 221 4.69 1.53 -15.36
N ARG A 222 4.45 0.50 -14.56
CA ARG A 222 5.43 -0.53 -14.26
C ARG A 222 5.17 -1.82 -15.03
N LYS A 223 3.92 -2.12 -15.26
CA LYS A 223 3.48 -3.37 -15.87
C LYS A 223 3.45 -3.25 -17.41
N ARG A 224 3.90 -4.32 -18.09
CA ARG A 224 3.93 -4.39 -19.56
C ARG A 224 2.81 -5.24 -20.12
N HIS A 225 2.48 -6.36 -19.45
CA HIS A 225 1.40 -7.24 -19.86
C HIS A 225 0.05 -6.52 -19.81
N PRO A 226 -0.82 -6.61 -20.83
CA PRO A 226 -2.07 -5.86 -20.92
C PRO A 226 -2.95 -6.00 -19.69
N VAL A 227 -3.24 -7.22 -19.23
CA VAL A 227 -4.06 -7.49 -18.04
C VAL A 227 -3.45 -6.89 -16.78
N ALA A 228 -2.13 -7.01 -16.60
CA ALA A 228 -1.44 -6.44 -15.45
C ALA A 228 -1.40 -4.90 -15.49
N LYS A 229 -1.27 -4.31 -16.71
CA LYS A 229 -1.33 -2.85 -16.91
C LYS A 229 -2.73 -2.33 -16.60
N ARG A 230 -3.78 -3.03 -17.06
CA ARG A 230 -5.17 -2.75 -16.75
C ARG A 230 -5.43 -2.74 -15.24
N PHE A 231 -4.95 -3.74 -14.52
CA PHE A 231 -5.04 -3.81 -13.06
C PHE A 231 -4.31 -2.65 -12.38
N GLU A 232 -3.16 -2.26 -12.91
CA GLU A 232 -2.38 -1.13 -12.41
C GLU A 232 -3.10 0.21 -12.65
N PHE A 233 -3.78 0.42 -13.77
CA PHE A 233 -4.63 1.59 -14.01
C PHE A 233 -5.82 1.64 -13.04
N ALA A 234 -6.46 0.50 -12.78
CA ALA A 234 -7.52 0.44 -11.78
C ALA A 234 -7.01 0.81 -10.36
N ARG A 235 -5.79 0.39 -10.01
CA ARG A 235 -5.15 0.83 -8.75
C ARG A 235 -4.93 2.34 -8.71
N LEU A 236 -4.52 2.93 -9.83
CA LEU A 236 -4.34 4.38 -9.94
C LEU A 236 -5.66 5.13 -9.74
N ILE A 237 -6.76 4.65 -10.33
CA ILE A 237 -8.10 5.19 -10.10
C ILE A 237 -8.44 5.16 -8.60
N GLY A 238 -8.25 4.03 -7.95
CA GLY A 238 -8.50 3.90 -6.50
C GLY A 238 -7.66 4.83 -5.64
N GLU A 239 -6.43 5.14 -6.07
CA GLU A 239 -5.57 6.10 -5.39
C GLU A 239 -6.03 7.54 -5.61
N ILE A 240 -6.45 7.91 -6.82
CA ILE A 240 -7.01 9.23 -7.12
C ILE A 240 -8.26 9.48 -6.29
N LEU A 241 -9.18 8.51 -6.19
CA LEU A 241 -10.42 8.63 -5.42
C LEU A 241 -10.21 8.85 -3.92
N ASP A 242 -9.21 8.20 -3.33
CA ASP A 242 -8.97 8.29 -1.87
C ASP A 242 -8.02 9.46 -1.50
N ARG A 243 -7.44 10.13 -2.49
CA ARG A 243 -6.50 11.21 -2.27
C ARG A 243 -7.16 12.39 -1.55
N PRO A 244 -6.54 12.92 -0.47
CA PRO A 244 -6.98 14.18 0.12
C PRO A 244 -6.81 15.33 -0.89
N GLN A 245 -7.79 16.22 -1.01
CA GLN A 245 -7.72 17.38 -1.92
C GLN A 245 -6.49 18.29 -1.68
N ALA A 246 -6.01 18.34 -0.43
CA ALA A 246 -4.83 19.13 -0.07
C ALA A 246 -3.50 18.46 -0.45
N ASP A 247 -3.50 17.18 -0.85
CA ASP A 247 -2.29 16.47 -1.21
C ASP A 247 -1.99 16.62 -2.70
N SER A 248 -0.94 17.35 -3.01
CA SER A 248 -0.44 17.57 -4.37
C SER A 248 0.79 16.70 -4.70
N GLY A 249 1.17 15.77 -3.84
CA GLY A 249 2.32 14.89 -4.04
C GLY A 249 2.14 13.88 -5.18
N TRP A 250 3.11 13.03 -5.40
CA TRP A 250 3.02 11.95 -6.38
C TRP A 250 2.10 10.83 -5.89
N LEU A 251 1.51 10.09 -6.82
CA LEU A 251 0.84 8.81 -6.54
C LEU A 251 1.79 7.68 -6.85
N VAL A 252 1.89 6.71 -5.94
CA VAL A 252 2.88 5.63 -6.02
C VAL A 252 2.20 4.27 -5.92
N LEU A 253 2.51 3.38 -6.87
CA LEU A 253 2.02 2.01 -6.88
C LEU A 253 3.22 1.05 -6.79
N THR A 254 3.16 0.17 -5.79
CA THR A 254 4.22 -0.81 -5.51
C THR A 254 3.66 -2.20 -5.26
N ASP A 255 4.54 -3.20 -5.05
CA ASP A 255 4.13 -4.56 -4.65
C ASP A 255 4.29 -4.80 -3.13
N ILE A 256 4.75 -3.80 -2.36
CA ILE A 256 4.89 -3.93 -0.91
C ILE A 256 3.52 -4.03 -0.21
N ALA A 257 3.52 -4.48 1.04
CA ALA A 257 2.30 -4.78 1.78
C ALA A 257 1.87 -3.64 2.73
N THR A 258 1.97 -2.37 2.28
CA THR A 258 1.46 -1.23 3.07
C THR A 258 -0.06 -1.17 3.08
N ALA A 259 -0.63 -0.40 3.99
CA ALA A 259 -2.07 -0.15 4.05
C ALA A 259 -2.60 0.48 2.76
N THR A 260 -1.88 1.46 2.20
CA THR A 260 -2.19 2.11 0.92
C THR A 260 -2.20 1.09 -0.22
N GLN A 261 -1.16 0.26 -0.33
CA GLN A 261 -1.06 -0.72 -1.40
C GLN A 261 -2.10 -1.85 -1.25
N LYS A 262 -2.48 -2.23 -0.02
CA LYS A 262 -3.59 -3.18 0.22
C LYS A 262 -4.92 -2.58 -0.24
N ARG A 263 -5.19 -1.31 0.08
CA ARG A 263 -6.39 -0.59 -0.35
C ARG A 263 -6.47 -0.47 -1.87
N GLN A 264 -5.39 -0.04 -2.52
CA GLN A 264 -5.31 0.06 -3.98
C GLN A 264 -5.59 -1.29 -4.68
N ARG A 265 -5.01 -2.39 -4.17
CA ARG A 265 -5.21 -3.72 -4.75
C ARG A 265 -6.64 -4.22 -4.57
N SER A 266 -7.23 -4.02 -3.39
CA SER A 266 -8.62 -4.44 -3.15
C SER A 266 -9.62 -3.61 -3.94
N PHE A 267 -9.35 -2.30 -4.11
CA PHE A 267 -10.12 -1.47 -5.03
C PHE A 267 -10.05 -2.04 -6.46
N ALA A 268 -8.86 -2.26 -6.98
CA ALA A 268 -8.70 -2.74 -8.36
C ALA A 268 -9.33 -4.11 -8.59
N ALA A 269 -9.21 -5.01 -7.63
CA ALA A 269 -9.82 -6.34 -7.70
C ALA A 269 -11.35 -6.25 -7.77
N GLU A 270 -11.98 -5.55 -6.82
CA GLU A 270 -13.44 -5.37 -6.77
C GLU A 270 -13.96 -4.52 -7.94
N PHE A 271 -13.21 -3.49 -8.36
CA PHE A 271 -13.59 -2.65 -9.50
C PHE A 271 -13.59 -3.41 -10.82
N LEU A 272 -12.63 -4.28 -11.05
CA LEU A 272 -12.52 -5.05 -12.29
C LEU A 272 -13.34 -6.33 -12.27
N CYS A 273 -13.48 -6.96 -11.11
CA CYS A 273 -14.15 -8.23 -10.91
C CYS A 273 -14.89 -8.22 -9.56
N PRO A 274 -16.15 -7.72 -9.51
CA PRO A 274 -16.93 -7.71 -8.27
C PRO A 274 -17.10 -9.11 -7.74
N ILE A 275 -16.90 -9.30 -6.42
CA ILE A 275 -16.94 -10.63 -5.82
C ILE A 275 -18.31 -11.30 -6.02
N ASP A 276 -19.40 -10.54 -5.87
CA ASP A 276 -20.76 -11.06 -6.02
C ASP A 276 -20.98 -11.58 -7.45
N SER A 277 -20.58 -10.81 -8.48
CA SER A 277 -20.66 -11.20 -9.90
C SER A 277 -19.72 -12.37 -10.24
N LEU A 278 -18.55 -12.44 -9.59
CA LEU A 278 -17.63 -13.56 -9.76
C LEU A 278 -18.25 -14.88 -9.26
N VAL A 279 -18.85 -14.85 -8.06
CA VAL A 279 -19.49 -16.04 -7.47
C VAL A 279 -20.68 -16.49 -8.31
N ASP A 280 -21.48 -15.55 -8.80
CA ASP A 280 -22.61 -15.85 -9.70
C ASP A 280 -22.10 -16.45 -11.03
N HIS A 281 -21.00 -15.93 -11.58
CA HIS A 281 -20.40 -16.43 -12.84
C HIS A 281 -19.85 -17.86 -12.68
N LEU A 282 -19.28 -18.19 -11.52
CA LEU A 282 -18.71 -19.51 -11.23
C LEU A 282 -19.78 -20.57 -10.95
N ASP A 283 -21.02 -20.19 -10.59
CA ASP A 283 -22.16 -21.06 -10.30
C ASP A 283 -21.82 -22.27 -9.40
N GLY A 284 -20.94 -22.07 -8.43
CA GLY A 284 -20.46 -23.09 -7.49
C GLY A 284 -19.33 -23.96 -7.99
N GLU A 285 -18.83 -23.76 -9.20
CA GLU A 285 -17.68 -24.48 -9.76
C GLU A 285 -16.35 -23.75 -9.43
N PHE A 286 -15.55 -24.35 -8.56
CA PHE A 286 -14.24 -23.80 -8.15
C PHE A 286 -13.10 -24.66 -8.72
N SER A 287 -13.09 -24.87 -10.04
CA SER A 287 -12.04 -25.59 -10.77
C SER A 287 -11.04 -24.60 -11.41
N GLU A 288 -9.86 -25.10 -11.78
CA GLU A 288 -8.85 -24.30 -12.49
C GLU A 288 -9.41 -23.76 -13.82
N SER A 289 -10.17 -24.59 -14.56
CA SER A 289 -10.79 -24.17 -15.83
C SER A 289 -11.86 -23.09 -15.63
N SER A 290 -12.67 -23.15 -14.58
CA SER A 290 -13.67 -22.10 -14.29
C SER A 290 -13.01 -20.79 -13.84
N PHE A 291 -11.81 -20.87 -13.23
CA PHE A 291 -11.01 -19.67 -12.91
C PHE A 291 -10.41 -19.03 -14.16
N GLU A 292 -9.93 -19.83 -15.13
CA GLU A 292 -9.48 -19.36 -16.43
C GLU A 292 -10.61 -18.65 -17.17
N ASP A 293 -11.78 -19.27 -17.28
CA ASP A 293 -12.98 -18.69 -17.92
C ASP A 293 -13.42 -17.37 -17.25
N ALA A 294 -13.47 -17.34 -15.93
CA ALA A 294 -13.79 -16.12 -15.19
C ALA A 294 -12.72 -15.03 -15.38
N ALA A 295 -11.44 -15.40 -15.41
CA ALA A 295 -10.35 -14.45 -15.64
C ALA A 295 -10.43 -13.84 -17.04
N GLU A 296 -10.80 -14.62 -18.07
CA GLU A 296 -11.04 -14.13 -19.42
C GLU A 296 -12.27 -13.21 -19.47
N TYR A 297 -13.38 -13.63 -18.88
CA TYR A 297 -14.62 -12.86 -18.85
C TYR A 297 -14.45 -11.48 -18.22
N PHE A 298 -13.81 -11.40 -17.03
CA PHE A 298 -13.56 -10.14 -16.34
C PHE A 298 -12.30 -9.39 -16.82
N ASN A 299 -11.53 -10.01 -17.72
CA ASN A 299 -10.23 -9.53 -18.20
C ASN A 299 -9.28 -9.15 -17.04
N VAL A 300 -9.09 -10.09 -16.14
CA VAL A 300 -8.18 -10.05 -15.00
C VAL A 300 -7.26 -11.28 -15.02
N SER A 301 -6.28 -11.36 -14.12
CA SER A 301 -5.47 -12.58 -13.99
C SER A 301 -6.19 -13.64 -13.14
N GLU A 302 -5.96 -14.93 -13.40
CA GLU A 302 -6.43 -16.03 -12.55
C GLU A 302 -6.06 -15.81 -11.08
N LYS A 303 -4.84 -15.32 -10.83
CA LYS A 303 -4.41 -14.95 -9.47
C LYS A 303 -5.31 -13.89 -8.82
N THR A 304 -5.95 -13.02 -9.60
CA THR A 304 -6.94 -12.07 -9.07
C THR A 304 -8.20 -12.80 -8.66
N ILE A 305 -8.67 -13.76 -9.46
CA ILE A 305 -9.81 -14.61 -9.14
C ILE A 305 -9.57 -15.41 -7.85
N GLU A 306 -8.46 -16.15 -7.78
CA GLU A 306 -8.07 -16.92 -6.60
C GLU A 306 -7.98 -16.04 -5.34
N SER A 307 -7.35 -14.86 -5.47
CA SER A 307 -7.20 -13.94 -4.34
C SER A 307 -8.53 -13.36 -3.87
N LEU A 308 -9.45 -13.04 -4.79
CA LEU A 308 -10.80 -12.59 -4.45
C LEU A 308 -11.56 -13.67 -3.69
N LEU A 309 -11.58 -14.88 -4.20
CA LEU A 309 -12.27 -16.02 -3.59
C LEU A 309 -11.70 -16.38 -2.22
N ALA A 310 -10.36 -16.43 -2.10
CA ALA A 310 -9.68 -16.73 -0.84
C ALA A 310 -9.95 -15.64 0.22
N ASN A 311 -9.85 -14.36 -0.16
CA ASN A 311 -10.06 -13.24 0.76
C ASN A 311 -11.52 -13.11 1.23
N ASN A 312 -12.47 -13.65 0.47
CA ASN A 312 -13.88 -13.65 0.81
C ASN A 312 -14.37 -15.00 1.39
N GLY A 313 -13.46 -15.97 1.62
CA GLY A 313 -13.75 -17.23 2.32
C GLY A 313 -14.38 -18.32 1.45
N TYR A 314 -14.39 -18.18 0.14
CA TYR A 314 -14.89 -19.18 -0.80
C TYR A 314 -13.90 -20.30 -1.05
N LEU A 315 -12.59 -20.01 -0.93
CA LEU A 315 -11.53 -21.01 -0.94
C LEU A 315 -11.01 -21.16 0.49
N GLY A 316 -10.79 -22.40 0.93
CA GLY A 316 -10.06 -22.65 2.17
C GLY A 316 -8.72 -21.89 2.12
N VAL A 317 -8.27 -21.36 3.26
CA VAL A 317 -7.07 -20.52 3.34
C VAL A 317 -5.91 -21.18 2.60
N LEU A 318 -5.73 -20.81 1.34
CA LEU A 318 -4.49 -21.09 0.63
C LEU A 318 -3.43 -20.22 1.30
N THR A 319 -2.65 -20.82 2.19
CA THR A 319 -1.45 -20.22 2.75
C THR A 319 -0.42 -20.02 1.64
N THR A 320 -0.67 -19.09 0.76
CA THR A 320 0.34 -18.56 -0.16
C THR A 320 1.04 -17.37 0.50
N GLU A 321 1.65 -17.61 1.67
CA GLU A 321 2.76 -16.77 2.07
C GLU A 321 3.97 -17.16 1.23
N PRO A 322 4.65 -16.20 0.58
CA PRO A 322 5.99 -16.48 0.09
C PRO A 322 6.82 -16.84 1.32
N LYS A 323 7.29 -18.06 1.41
CA LYS A 323 8.32 -18.47 2.36
C LYS A 323 9.52 -17.56 2.11
N VAL A 324 9.63 -16.49 2.90
CA VAL A 324 10.90 -15.79 3.04
C VAL A 324 11.82 -16.75 3.77
N PRO A 325 12.90 -17.23 3.16
CA PRO A 325 13.83 -18.08 3.87
C PRO A 325 14.46 -17.23 4.99
N TYR A 326 14.16 -17.58 6.23
CA TYR A 326 14.85 -17.07 7.39
C TYR A 326 16.27 -17.61 7.29
N GLN A 327 17.19 -16.82 6.76
CA GLN A 327 18.61 -17.10 6.90
C GLN A 327 19.00 -16.71 8.32
N GLY A 328 19.04 -17.74 9.17
CA GLY A 328 19.55 -17.62 10.52
C GLY A 328 20.96 -17.07 10.48
N ALA A 329 21.22 -16.10 11.35
CA ALA A 329 22.55 -15.63 11.67
C ALA A 329 23.37 -16.78 12.24
N ALA A 330 24.51 -17.06 11.62
CA ALA A 330 25.65 -17.70 12.23
C ALA A 330 26.70 -16.62 12.52
#